data_5803244b1e882a9b138b57a9f8702b97
#
_entry.id   5803244b1e882a9b138b57a9f8702b97
#
_cell.length_a   1.000
_cell.length_b   1.000
_cell.length_c   1.000
_cell.angle_alpha   90.00
_cell.angle_beta   90.00
_cell.angle_gamma   90.00
#
_symmetry.space_group_name_H-M   'P 1'
#
loop_
_entity.id
_entity.type
_entity.pdbx_description
1 polymer ?
#
loop_
_entity_poly.entity_id
_entity_poly.type
_entity_poly.pdbx_seq_one_letter_code
_entity_poly.pdbx_strand_id
1 'polypeptide(L)'
;MQLVAYGAQDTFLTGNPKVTFFQAVYKRHTNFAMENIEQTVNGTPANSGRLSVTVARNGDLIADMYVELSAKSSLVATTNGDSQCWVAERAIKDVELSIGGQRIDKTYQKWFRLYSELYLSEAKKANWGKMTTGKGTVYLPLIFFFNRNPGLALPLIALQYHEVRLDFDLTDEFATYFNTSTFKVWGNYIYLDTEERRRFSQKGHEYLIEQVQHTGSDTVTSNGTKQIRLSYNHPVKELVWCFNNGGSTGSNMWNFSSNVGATDVILNCDVTDLGANCYVPITAGTGAPLLTAGPDGGSLRWVEDGVAPTDGAVGPLSTFKLVLNGQDRFKEQAGKYFNQVQPYNHHTGTPYPGIYSYSFALEPESHQPTGTCNFSRIDNAQVSVTMKRADTSETMHMFATNYNVLRIQSGMGGLAFSN
;
A
#
# COMPACT_ATOMS: atom_id res chain seq x y z
N MET A 1 45.47 -32.35 16.58
CA MET A 1 45.09 -31.12 17.29
C MET A 1 43.58 -30.95 17.18
N GLN A 2 42.87 -30.98 18.28
CA GLN A 2 41.43 -30.78 18.28
C GLN A 2 41.14 -29.29 18.22
N LEU A 3 40.57 -28.82 17.12
CA LEU A 3 40.26 -27.42 16.91
C LEU A 3 39.05 -26.95 17.72
N VAL A 4 38.20 -27.89 18.15
CA VAL A 4 36.99 -27.62 18.92
C VAL A 4 37.32 -27.79 20.40
N ALA A 5 37.46 -26.66 21.10
CA ALA A 5 37.65 -26.62 22.54
C ALA A 5 36.42 -25.99 23.21
N TYR A 6 36.06 -26.50 24.39
CA TYR A 6 34.93 -25.99 25.16
C TYR A 6 35.42 -25.02 26.22
N GLY A 7 34.85 -23.83 26.22
CA GLY A 7 34.93 -22.88 27.32
C GLY A 7 33.60 -22.70 28.03
N ALA A 8 33.60 -22.06 29.20
CA ALA A 8 32.37 -21.80 29.97
C ALA A 8 31.32 -21.00 29.20
N GLN A 9 31.75 -20.15 28.28
CA GLN A 9 30.87 -19.33 27.44
C GLN A 9 30.25 -20.13 26.29
N ASP A 10 30.94 -21.15 25.79
CA ASP A 10 30.47 -21.97 24.66
C ASP A 10 29.22 -22.79 25.04
N THR A 11 29.06 -23.08 26.32
CA THR A 11 27.90 -23.82 26.83
C THR A 11 26.58 -23.08 26.55
N PHE A 12 26.58 -21.76 26.54
CA PHE A 12 25.40 -20.96 26.21
C PHE A 12 25.00 -21.07 24.75
N LEU A 13 25.96 -21.26 23.84
CA LEU A 13 25.74 -21.36 22.40
C LEU A 13 25.51 -22.78 21.94
N THR A 14 26.23 -23.74 22.51
CA THR A 14 26.28 -25.14 22.06
C THR A 14 25.64 -26.14 23.03
N GLY A 15 25.16 -25.70 24.21
CA GLY A 15 24.42 -26.53 25.16
C GLY A 15 23.06 -26.94 24.64
N ASN A 16 22.73 -28.22 24.71
CA ASN A 16 21.47 -28.79 24.17
C ASN A 16 21.20 -28.39 22.72
N PRO A 17 22.07 -28.75 21.77
CA PRO A 17 21.94 -28.36 20.39
C PRO A 17 20.68 -28.96 19.76
N LYS A 18 19.89 -28.14 19.07
CA LYS A 18 18.70 -28.58 18.33
C LYS A 18 18.93 -28.71 16.84
N VAL A 19 20.01 -28.18 16.33
CA VAL A 19 20.31 -28.06 14.90
C VAL A 19 21.76 -28.43 14.66
N THR A 20 22.03 -29.19 13.60
CA THR A 20 23.35 -29.31 12.97
C THR A 20 23.31 -28.60 11.63
N PHE A 21 24.37 -27.87 11.28
CA PHE A 21 24.47 -27.16 9.99
C PHE A 21 24.92 -28.08 8.85
N PHE A 22 25.31 -29.31 9.15
CA PHE A 22 25.89 -30.27 8.19
C PHE A 22 24.89 -31.32 7.70
N GLN A 23 23.64 -31.17 8.05
CA GLN A 23 22.55 -32.00 7.57
C GLN A 23 21.38 -31.12 7.13
N ALA A 24 21.01 -31.22 5.85
CA ALA A 24 19.82 -30.55 5.34
C ALA A 24 18.56 -31.24 5.87
N VAL A 25 17.66 -30.45 6.45
CA VAL A 25 16.35 -30.92 6.90
C VAL A 25 15.28 -30.39 5.94
N TYR A 26 14.56 -31.30 5.29
CA TYR A 26 13.46 -30.97 4.39
C TYR A 26 12.13 -31.00 5.16
N LYS A 27 11.36 -29.95 5.04
CA LYS A 27 10.00 -29.90 5.58
C LYS A 27 9.05 -30.59 4.60
N ARG A 28 8.29 -31.57 5.08
CA ARG A 28 7.20 -32.17 4.31
C ARG A 28 6.00 -31.24 4.34
N HIS A 29 5.37 -31.02 3.20
CA HIS A 29 4.20 -30.17 3.05
C HIS A 29 3.04 -30.92 2.40
N THR A 30 1.82 -30.38 2.53
CA THR A 30 0.63 -30.89 1.81
C THR A 30 0.79 -30.68 0.31
N ASN A 31 0.23 -31.57 -0.49
CA ASN A 31 0.25 -31.43 -1.94
C ASN A 31 -0.75 -30.36 -2.39
N PHE A 32 -0.32 -29.44 -3.25
CA PHE A 32 -1.17 -28.41 -3.82
C PHE A 32 -0.65 -28.00 -5.21
N ALA A 33 -1.52 -27.39 -6.00
CA ALA A 33 -1.17 -26.79 -7.28
C ALA A 33 -1.82 -25.40 -7.41
N MET A 34 -1.22 -24.54 -8.21
CA MET A 34 -1.72 -23.19 -8.45
C MET A 34 -2.00 -22.97 -9.94
N GLU A 35 -3.06 -22.26 -10.24
CA GLU A 35 -3.44 -21.87 -11.60
C GLU A 35 -3.95 -20.44 -11.63
N ASN A 36 -3.59 -19.70 -12.67
CA ASN A 36 -4.06 -18.33 -12.89
C ASN A 36 -5.24 -18.35 -13.84
N ILE A 37 -6.39 -17.81 -13.40
CA ILE A 37 -7.64 -17.84 -14.16
C ILE A 37 -8.22 -16.44 -14.28
N GLU A 38 -8.65 -16.08 -15.49
CA GLU A 38 -9.36 -14.83 -15.77
C GLU A 38 -10.76 -14.88 -15.17
N GLN A 39 -11.17 -13.78 -14.53
CA GLN A 39 -12.49 -13.61 -13.97
C GLN A 39 -13.40 -12.90 -14.95
N THR A 40 -14.69 -13.21 -14.88
CA THR A 40 -15.71 -12.50 -15.68
C THR A 40 -16.00 -11.15 -15.06
N VAL A 41 -15.81 -10.09 -15.85
CA VAL A 41 -16.10 -8.72 -15.45
C VAL A 41 -17.49 -8.32 -15.96
N ASN A 42 -18.34 -7.84 -15.07
CA ASN A 42 -19.67 -7.32 -15.39
C ASN A 42 -19.63 -5.79 -15.42
N GLY A 43 -20.12 -5.22 -16.48
CA GLY A 43 -20.11 -3.78 -16.73
C GLY A 43 -19.26 -3.39 -17.92
N THR A 44 -19.31 -2.13 -18.28
CA THR A 44 -18.51 -1.57 -19.38
C THR A 44 -17.52 -0.55 -18.80
N PRO A 45 -16.23 -0.69 -19.07
CA PRO A 45 -15.26 0.30 -18.63
C PRO A 45 -15.51 1.66 -19.27
N ALA A 46 -15.68 2.68 -18.44
CA ALA A 46 -15.92 4.05 -18.87
C ALA A 46 -15.44 5.02 -17.78
N ASN A 47 -15.41 6.30 -18.10
CA ASN A 47 -15.16 7.34 -17.10
C ASN A 47 -16.22 7.29 -16.00
N SER A 48 -15.79 7.29 -14.76
CA SER A 48 -16.65 7.15 -13.57
C SER A 48 -17.56 5.88 -13.63
N GLY A 49 -17.14 4.88 -14.41
CA GLY A 49 -17.86 3.62 -14.53
C GLY A 49 -17.71 2.74 -13.30
N ARG A 50 -18.73 1.90 -13.08
CA ARG A 50 -18.68 0.88 -12.04
C ARG A 50 -18.67 -0.51 -12.67
N LEU A 51 -17.70 -1.32 -12.26
CA LEU A 51 -17.56 -2.71 -12.69
C LEU A 51 -17.69 -3.63 -11.49
N SER A 52 -18.23 -4.80 -11.72
CA SER A 52 -18.29 -5.82 -10.68
C SER A 52 -17.74 -7.14 -11.18
N VAL A 53 -17.02 -7.81 -10.30
CA VAL A 53 -16.43 -9.12 -10.52
C VAL A 53 -16.89 -10.04 -9.40
N THR A 54 -17.63 -11.09 -9.77
CA THR A 54 -17.88 -12.18 -8.83
C THR A 54 -16.79 -13.21 -8.99
N VAL A 55 -16.08 -13.49 -7.91
CA VAL A 55 -14.98 -14.47 -7.92
C VAL A 55 -15.57 -15.86 -8.19
N ALA A 56 -15.15 -16.46 -9.29
CA ALA A 56 -15.62 -17.78 -9.68
C ALA A 56 -15.04 -18.85 -8.74
N ARG A 57 -15.80 -19.91 -8.47
CA ARG A 57 -15.37 -21.02 -7.62
C ARG A 57 -14.68 -22.11 -8.45
N ASN A 58 -13.63 -21.72 -9.16
CA ASN A 58 -12.89 -22.64 -10.02
C ASN A 58 -11.87 -23.48 -9.24
N GLY A 59 -11.43 -23.02 -8.06
CA GLY A 59 -10.49 -23.69 -7.19
C GLY A 59 -10.93 -23.70 -5.73
N ASP A 60 -10.14 -24.30 -4.89
CA ASP A 60 -10.44 -24.44 -3.46
C ASP A 60 -10.18 -23.17 -2.68
N LEU A 61 -9.06 -22.51 -2.97
CA LEU A 61 -8.68 -21.24 -2.37
C LEU A 61 -8.36 -20.22 -3.48
N ILE A 62 -8.45 -18.94 -3.14
CA ILE A 62 -7.95 -17.86 -3.98
C ILE A 62 -6.95 -17.01 -3.18
N ALA A 63 -5.82 -16.69 -3.81
CA ALA A 63 -4.76 -15.89 -3.23
C ALA A 63 -4.57 -14.57 -3.99
N ASP A 64 -3.50 -14.43 -4.76
CA ASP A 64 -3.18 -13.20 -5.47
C ASP A 64 -4.21 -12.89 -6.55
N MET A 65 -4.55 -11.60 -6.67
CA MET A 65 -5.38 -11.11 -7.76
C MET A 65 -4.74 -9.85 -8.33
N TYR A 66 -4.89 -9.63 -9.62
CA TYR A 66 -4.43 -8.43 -10.28
C TYR A 66 -5.35 -8.02 -11.43
N VAL A 67 -5.32 -6.75 -11.75
CA VAL A 67 -6.06 -6.13 -12.86
C VAL A 67 -5.11 -5.91 -14.02
N GLU A 68 -5.50 -6.35 -15.21
CA GLU A 68 -4.81 -6.11 -16.47
C GLU A 68 -5.52 -5.00 -17.23
N LEU A 69 -4.77 -3.97 -17.60
CA LEU A 69 -5.26 -2.79 -18.30
C LEU A 69 -4.42 -2.54 -19.56
N SER A 70 -5.02 -1.89 -20.53
CA SER A 70 -4.32 -1.44 -21.73
C SER A 70 -4.18 0.08 -21.72
N ALA A 71 -2.98 0.56 -21.39
CA ALA A 71 -2.67 1.98 -21.44
C ALA A 71 -2.54 2.45 -22.89
N LYS A 72 -3.03 3.64 -23.19
CA LYS A 72 -3.01 4.19 -24.56
C LYS A 72 -1.60 4.47 -25.05
N SER A 73 -1.37 4.20 -26.31
CA SER A 73 -0.11 4.53 -27.01
C SER A 73 0.12 6.04 -27.17
N SER A 74 -0.97 6.83 -27.08
CA SER A 74 -0.93 8.29 -27.18
C SER A 74 -0.41 8.99 -25.91
N LEU A 75 -0.20 8.26 -24.81
CA LEU A 75 0.40 8.83 -23.61
C LEU A 75 1.81 9.30 -23.91
N VAL A 76 2.09 10.55 -23.60
CA VAL A 76 3.37 11.18 -23.89
C VAL A 76 4.13 11.39 -22.59
N ALA A 77 5.41 11.05 -22.59
CA ALA A 77 6.33 11.51 -21.58
C ALA A 77 6.49 13.03 -21.73
N THR A 78 6.02 13.77 -20.76
CA THR A 78 6.17 15.22 -20.73
C THR A 78 7.23 15.63 -19.73
N THR A 79 7.93 16.70 -20.00
CA THR A 79 8.98 17.23 -19.12
C THR A 79 8.47 17.66 -17.73
N ASN A 80 7.15 17.79 -17.56
CA ASN A 80 6.54 18.26 -16.32
C ASN A 80 5.52 17.28 -15.74
N GLY A 81 5.91 16.05 -15.60
CA GLY A 81 5.05 15.02 -15.03
C GLY A 81 4.55 14.06 -16.08
N ASP A 82 5.04 12.87 -15.99
CA ASP A 82 4.74 11.83 -16.94
C ASP A 82 3.39 11.19 -16.61
N SER A 83 2.46 11.30 -17.56
CA SER A 83 1.18 10.57 -17.48
C SER A 83 1.34 9.05 -17.53
N GLN A 84 2.53 8.56 -17.85
CA GLN A 84 2.86 7.14 -17.89
C GLN A 84 3.28 6.59 -16.51
N CYS A 85 3.77 7.45 -15.61
CA CYS A 85 4.22 7.01 -14.29
C CYS A 85 3.07 6.43 -13.48
N TRP A 86 3.25 5.18 -13.06
CA TRP A 86 2.24 4.43 -12.31
C TRP A 86 0.83 4.58 -12.88
N VAL A 87 0.75 4.51 -14.23
CA VAL A 87 -0.50 4.73 -14.95
C VAL A 87 -1.59 3.76 -14.51
N ALA A 88 -1.24 2.51 -14.18
CA ALA A 88 -2.21 1.52 -13.71
C ALA A 88 -2.95 1.98 -12.43
N GLU A 89 -2.28 2.70 -11.54
CA GLU A 89 -2.88 3.24 -10.32
C GLU A 89 -3.87 4.38 -10.60
N ARG A 90 -3.87 4.94 -11.82
CA ARG A 90 -4.81 5.99 -12.25
C ARG A 90 -6.16 5.44 -12.70
N ALA A 91 -6.28 4.13 -12.90
CA ALA A 91 -7.47 3.49 -13.44
C ALA A 91 -8.63 3.47 -12.44
N ILE A 92 -8.34 3.18 -11.20
CA ILE A 92 -9.32 2.79 -10.19
C ILE A 92 -9.37 3.84 -9.09
N LYS A 93 -10.57 4.36 -8.84
CA LYS A 93 -10.83 5.29 -7.74
C LYS A 93 -10.85 4.53 -6.41
N ASP A 94 -11.58 3.44 -6.37
CA ASP A 94 -11.61 2.53 -5.23
C ASP A 94 -12.03 1.12 -5.65
N VAL A 95 -11.66 0.15 -4.82
CA VAL A 95 -12.06 -1.26 -4.93
C VAL A 95 -12.65 -1.70 -3.62
N GLU A 96 -13.85 -2.24 -3.66
CA GLU A 96 -14.55 -2.78 -2.50
C GLU A 96 -14.63 -4.29 -2.57
N LEU A 97 -14.20 -4.95 -1.50
CA LEU A 97 -14.35 -6.40 -1.30
C LEU A 97 -15.59 -6.65 -0.46
N SER A 98 -16.51 -7.45 -0.97
CA SER A 98 -17.69 -7.90 -0.22
C SER A 98 -17.82 -9.42 -0.23
N ILE A 99 -18.28 -9.96 0.88
CA ILE A 99 -18.59 -11.38 1.05
C ILE A 99 -20.04 -11.50 1.52
N GLY A 100 -20.87 -12.19 0.75
CA GLY A 100 -22.29 -12.34 1.08
C GLY A 100 -23.06 -11.03 1.20
N GLY A 101 -22.63 -9.99 0.48
CA GLY A 101 -23.21 -8.65 0.53
C GLY A 101 -22.69 -7.75 1.67
N GLN A 102 -21.90 -8.30 2.61
CA GLN A 102 -21.22 -7.50 3.63
C GLN A 102 -19.90 -6.98 3.11
N ARG A 103 -19.67 -5.67 3.19
CA ARG A 103 -18.36 -5.07 2.89
C ARG A 103 -17.33 -5.53 3.91
N ILE A 104 -16.24 -6.10 3.43
CA ILE A 104 -15.13 -6.58 4.26
C ILE A 104 -14.01 -5.54 4.30
N ASP A 105 -13.61 -5.05 3.13
CA ASP A 105 -12.53 -4.06 3.04
C ASP A 105 -12.73 -3.16 1.82
N LYS A 106 -12.09 -2.02 1.82
CA LYS A 106 -12.08 -1.06 0.72
C LYS A 106 -10.69 -0.50 0.54
N THR A 107 -10.19 -0.53 -0.68
CA THR A 107 -8.90 0.03 -1.05
C THR A 107 -9.10 1.26 -1.92
N TYR A 108 -8.37 2.32 -1.64
CA TYR A 108 -8.47 3.61 -2.30
C TYR A 108 -7.30 3.85 -3.25
N GLN A 109 -7.49 4.69 -4.25
CA GLN A 109 -6.46 5.01 -5.23
C GLN A 109 -5.14 5.48 -4.59
N LYS A 110 -5.20 6.44 -3.68
CA LYS A 110 -3.99 6.93 -3.01
C LYS A 110 -3.34 5.88 -2.12
N TRP A 111 -4.12 4.95 -1.58
CA TRP A 111 -3.59 3.86 -0.77
C TRP A 111 -2.66 2.93 -1.56
N PHE A 112 -2.94 2.67 -2.82
CA PHE A 112 -2.02 1.88 -3.67
C PHE A 112 -0.64 2.52 -3.73
N ARG A 113 -0.57 3.84 -3.91
CA ARG A 113 0.71 4.55 -3.96
C ARG A 113 1.40 4.56 -2.60
N LEU A 114 0.69 4.87 -1.53
CA LEU A 114 1.24 4.87 -0.17
C LEU A 114 1.73 3.48 0.24
N TYR A 115 0.96 2.45 -0.06
CA TYR A 115 1.33 1.07 0.21
C TYR A 115 2.60 0.66 -0.53
N SER A 116 2.69 0.96 -1.83
CA SER A 116 3.86 0.59 -2.62
C SER A 116 5.14 1.30 -2.17
N GLU A 117 5.02 2.50 -1.60
CA GLU A 117 6.18 3.26 -1.10
C GLU A 117 6.65 2.80 0.28
N LEU A 118 5.75 2.43 1.17
CA LEU A 118 6.07 2.09 2.56
C LEU A 118 6.29 0.59 2.79
N TYR A 119 5.39 -0.25 2.26
CA TYR A 119 5.31 -1.67 2.60
C TYR A 119 6.13 -2.59 1.68
N LEU A 120 6.59 -2.09 0.55
CA LEU A 120 7.41 -2.87 -0.37
C LEU A 120 8.89 -2.58 -0.16
N SER A 121 9.70 -3.65 -0.20
CA SER A 121 11.16 -3.49 -0.28
C SER A 121 11.56 -2.80 -1.59
N GLU A 122 12.74 -2.19 -1.64
CA GLU A 122 13.20 -1.45 -2.83
C GLU A 122 13.18 -2.31 -4.11
N ALA A 123 13.55 -3.59 -4.01
CA ALA A 123 13.48 -4.52 -5.14
C ALA A 123 12.04 -4.78 -5.63
N LYS A 124 11.10 -4.96 -4.70
CA LYS A 124 9.68 -5.11 -5.04
C LYS A 124 9.09 -3.80 -5.55
N LYS A 125 9.52 -2.68 -5.03
CA LYS A 125 9.11 -1.34 -5.49
C LYS A 125 9.53 -1.09 -6.93
N ALA A 126 10.76 -1.47 -7.30
CA ALA A 126 11.22 -1.40 -8.69
C ALA A 126 10.37 -2.28 -9.62
N ASN A 127 10.04 -3.51 -9.21
CA ASN A 127 9.15 -4.38 -9.99
C ASN A 127 7.72 -3.83 -10.08
N TRP A 128 7.20 -3.26 -9.00
CA TRP A 128 5.91 -2.57 -9.01
C TRP A 128 5.89 -1.43 -10.01
N GLY A 129 6.94 -0.61 -10.04
CA GLY A 129 7.12 0.46 -11.01
C GLY A 129 7.08 -0.05 -12.46
N LYS A 130 7.84 -1.10 -12.76
CA LYS A 130 7.87 -1.72 -14.11
C LYS A 130 6.51 -2.26 -14.54
N MET A 131 5.77 -2.85 -13.62
CA MET A 131 4.49 -3.48 -13.88
C MET A 131 3.36 -2.46 -14.07
N THR A 132 3.40 -1.35 -13.36
CA THR A 132 2.32 -0.34 -13.32
C THR A 132 2.55 0.84 -14.25
N THR A 133 3.73 0.98 -14.85
CA THR A 133 4.14 2.14 -15.64
C THR A 133 4.25 1.78 -17.12
N GLY A 134 4.00 2.76 -17.98
CA GLY A 134 4.28 2.68 -19.41
C GLY A 134 3.04 2.68 -20.29
N LYS A 135 3.24 2.24 -21.55
CA LYS A 135 2.22 2.12 -22.60
C LYS A 135 1.91 0.65 -22.86
N GLY A 136 0.73 0.38 -23.38
CA GLY A 136 0.32 -0.98 -23.66
C GLY A 136 -0.20 -1.71 -22.42
N THR A 137 0.17 -2.97 -22.25
CA THR A 137 -0.33 -3.78 -21.13
C THR A 137 0.34 -3.39 -19.83
N VAL A 138 -0.44 -3.02 -18.84
CA VAL A 138 -0.01 -2.72 -17.46
C VAL A 138 -0.84 -3.51 -16.47
N TYR A 139 -0.24 -3.81 -15.33
CA TYR A 139 -0.87 -4.63 -14.29
C TYR A 139 -0.94 -3.87 -12.98
N LEU A 140 -2.06 -3.99 -12.27
CA LEU A 140 -2.24 -3.45 -10.93
C LEU A 140 -2.59 -4.61 -9.98
N PRO A 141 -1.69 -5.03 -9.09
CA PRO A 141 -2.00 -6.03 -8.08
C PRO A 141 -2.99 -5.47 -7.06
N LEU A 142 -3.95 -6.29 -6.66
CA LEU A 142 -4.83 -5.98 -5.53
C LEU A 142 -4.10 -6.26 -4.22
N ILE A 143 -4.41 -5.49 -3.20
CA ILE A 143 -3.70 -5.47 -1.91
C ILE A 143 -4.60 -5.75 -0.71
N PHE A 144 -5.63 -6.56 -0.89
CA PHE A 144 -6.43 -7.07 0.23
C PHE A 144 -5.67 -8.07 1.09
N PHE A 145 -6.17 -8.38 2.26
CA PHE A 145 -5.51 -9.26 3.23
C PHE A 145 -5.10 -10.62 2.63
N PHE A 146 -5.96 -11.24 1.81
CA PHE A 146 -5.69 -12.55 1.20
C PHE A 146 -4.72 -12.50 0.02
N ASN A 147 -4.50 -11.32 -0.57
CA ASN A 147 -3.55 -11.13 -1.65
C ASN A 147 -2.10 -10.98 -1.15
N ARG A 148 -1.90 -10.62 0.10
CA ARG A 148 -0.58 -10.31 0.66
C ARG A 148 0.10 -11.47 1.35
N ASN A 149 -0.66 -12.43 1.84
CA ASN A 149 -0.15 -13.56 2.60
C ASN A 149 -0.82 -14.87 2.13
N PRO A 150 -0.06 -15.86 1.65
CA PRO A 150 -0.62 -17.14 1.24
C PRO A 150 -1.38 -17.87 2.37
N GLY A 151 -0.98 -17.67 3.62
CA GLY A 151 -1.68 -18.23 4.78
C GLY A 151 -3.06 -17.66 5.04
N LEU A 152 -3.39 -16.55 4.39
CA LEU A 152 -4.71 -15.90 4.42
C LEU A 152 -5.50 -16.08 3.14
N ALA A 153 -5.09 -17.00 2.27
CA ALA A 153 -5.83 -17.33 1.06
C ALA A 153 -7.30 -17.61 1.39
N LEU A 154 -8.19 -16.97 0.64
CA LEU A 154 -9.62 -17.03 0.93
C LEU A 154 -10.21 -18.39 0.53
N PRO A 155 -10.79 -19.17 1.47
CA PRO A 155 -11.28 -20.50 1.19
C PRO A 155 -12.66 -20.47 0.51
N LEU A 156 -12.67 -20.49 -0.83
CA LEU A 156 -13.91 -20.49 -1.60
C LEU A 156 -14.73 -21.75 -1.36
N ILE A 157 -14.08 -22.86 -1.06
CA ILE A 157 -14.72 -24.13 -0.74
C ILE A 157 -15.54 -24.06 0.57
N ALA A 158 -15.12 -23.22 1.51
CA ALA A 158 -15.85 -23.01 2.77
C ALA A 158 -17.00 -22.01 2.64
N LEU A 159 -17.00 -21.16 1.61
CA LEU A 159 -18.01 -20.13 1.35
C LEU A 159 -19.10 -20.66 0.41
N GLN A 160 -19.86 -21.66 0.84
CA GLN A 160 -20.85 -22.31 -0.02
C GLN A 160 -22.05 -21.44 -0.34
N TYR A 161 -22.49 -20.60 0.60
CA TYR A 161 -23.70 -19.79 0.49
C TYR A 161 -23.43 -18.30 0.26
N HIS A 162 -22.21 -17.86 0.41
CA HIS A 162 -21.81 -16.47 0.21
C HIS A 162 -20.89 -16.34 -1.01
N GLU A 163 -21.16 -15.36 -1.83
CA GLU A 163 -20.29 -14.99 -2.95
C GLU A 163 -19.27 -13.97 -2.52
N VAL A 164 -18.08 -14.11 -3.07
CA VAL A 164 -17.02 -13.10 -2.97
C VAL A 164 -17.13 -12.20 -4.19
N ARG A 165 -17.30 -10.91 -3.94
CA ARG A 165 -17.48 -9.91 -4.99
C ARG A 165 -16.52 -8.77 -4.82
N LEU A 166 -15.97 -8.31 -5.93
CA LEU A 166 -15.16 -7.12 -6.05
C LEU A 166 -15.93 -6.08 -6.86
N ASP A 167 -16.11 -4.90 -6.30
CA ASP A 167 -16.70 -3.76 -6.97
C ASP A 167 -15.61 -2.71 -7.23
N PHE A 168 -15.42 -2.37 -8.50
CA PHE A 168 -14.44 -1.40 -8.95
C PHE A 168 -15.16 -0.12 -9.37
N ASP A 169 -14.82 0.98 -8.73
CA ASP A 169 -15.21 2.31 -9.20
C ASP A 169 -14.04 2.93 -9.97
N LEU A 170 -14.25 3.19 -11.25
CA LEU A 170 -13.24 3.75 -12.12
C LEU A 170 -13.16 5.28 -11.95
N THR A 171 -12.00 5.83 -12.27
CA THR A 171 -11.78 7.27 -12.23
C THR A 171 -12.55 7.99 -13.35
N ASP A 172 -12.76 9.27 -13.17
CA ASP A 172 -13.38 10.15 -14.17
C ASP A 172 -12.50 10.37 -15.41
N GLU A 173 -11.21 10.10 -15.30
CA GLU A 173 -10.22 10.18 -16.40
C GLU A 173 -9.85 8.81 -16.98
N PHE A 174 -10.57 7.75 -16.67
CA PHE A 174 -10.22 6.38 -17.12
C PHE A 174 -9.99 6.30 -18.63
N ALA A 175 -10.92 6.78 -19.43
CA ALA A 175 -10.82 6.75 -20.88
C ALA A 175 -9.73 7.69 -21.46
N THR A 176 -9.16 8.57 -20.66
CA THR A 176 -8.02 9.39 -21.04
C THR A 176 -6.74 8.55 -21.09
N TYR A 177 -6.55 7.68 -20.12
CA TYR A 177 -5.33 6.88 -19.95
C TYR A 177 -5.44 5.49 -20.57
N PHE A 178 -6.63 4.89 -20.59
CA PHE A 178 -6.82 3.48 -20.95
C PHE A 178 -7.77 3.26 -22.13
N ASN A 179 -7.57 2.14 -22.81
CA ASN A 179 -8.52 1.63 -23.78
C ASN A 179 -9.72 1.03 -23.05
N THR A 180 -10.93 1.47 -23.37
CA THR A 180 -12.15 1.04 -22.70
C THR A 180 -12.58 -0.40 -23.06
N SER A 181 -11.89 -1.03 -24.01
CA SER A 181 -12.15 -2.42 -24.38
C SER A 181 -11.42 -3.46 -23.53
N THR A 182 -10.44 -3.04 -22.72
CA THR A 182 -9.58 -3.97 -21.99
C THR A 182 -9.59 -3.63 -20.50
N PHE A 183 -10.34 -4.41 -19.76
CA PHE A 183 -10.30 -4.45 -18.30
C PHE A 183 -10.49 -5.92 -17.91
N LYS A 184 -9.41 -6.54 -17.48
CA LYS A 184 -9.40 -7.95 -17.10
C LYS A 184 -8.94 -8.08 -15.66
N VAL A 185 -9.54 -9.03 -14.98
CA VAL A 185 -9.15 -9.38 -13.60
C VAL A 185 -8.73 -10.84 -13.58
N TRP A 186 -7.56 -11.08 -13.06
CA TRP A 186 -6.95 -12.40 -12.93
C TRP A 186 -6.84 -12.80 -11.46
N GLY A 187 -7.01 -14.06 -11.18
CA GLY A 187 -6.86 -14.62 -9.84
C GLY A 187 -6.03 -15.89 -9.84
N ASN A 188 -5.15 -16.02 -8.86
CA ASN A 188 -4.39 -17.25 -8.61
C ASN A 188 -5.19 -18.17 -7.69
N TYR A 189 -5.66 -19.28 -8.26
CA TYR A 189 -6.38 -20.32 -7.54
C TYR A 189 -5.42 -21.38 -7.02
N ILE A 190 -5.75 -21.90 -5.85
CA ILE A 190 -5.02 -23.00 -5.23
C ILE A 190 -5.94 -24.21 -5.17
N TYR A 191 -5.44 -25.33 -5.67
CA TYR A 191 -6.08 -26.64 -5.62
C TYR A 191 -5.41 -27.48 -4.54
N LEU A 192 -6.23 -28.02 -3.64
CA LEU A 192 -5.75 -28.76 -2.48
C LEU A 192 -5.92 -30.26 -2.68
N ASP A 193 -5.18 -31.04 -1.92
CA ASP A 193 -5.38 -32.49 -1.81
C ASP A 193 -6.69 -32.82 -1.09
N THR A 194 -7.22 -34.01 -1.33
CA THR A 194 -8.55 -34.47 -0.85
C THR A 194 -8.72 -34.34 0.66
N GLU A 195 -7.69 -34.68 1.44
CA GLU A 195 -7.75 -34.60 2.91
C GLU A 195 -7.78 -33.17 3.41
N GLU A 196 -6.97 -32.31 2.82
CA GLU A 196 -6.91 -30.89 3.17
C GLU A 196 -8.18 -30.18 2.70
N ARG A 197 -8.68 -30.48 1.51
CA ARG A 197 -9.94 -29.99 0.98
C ARG A 197 -11.12 -30.29 1.91
N ARG A 198 -11.22 -31.51 2.42
CA ARG A 198 -12.24 -31.91 3.39
C ARG A 198 -12.12 -31.10 4.66
N ARG A 199 -10.90 -30.89 5.16
CA ARG A 199 -10.65 -30.10 6.36
C ARG A 199 -11.11 -28.66 6.19
N PHE A 200 -10.78 -28.02 5.06
CA PHE A 200 -11.21 -26.65 4.78
C PHE A 200 -12.72 -26.51 4.60
N SER A 201 -13.40 -27.50 4.04
CA SER A 201 -14.85 -27.45 3.80
C SER A 201 -15.68 -27.69 5.06
N GLN A 202 -15.17 -28.47 6.01
CA GLN A 202 -15.96 -28.91 7.19
C GLN A 202 -15.68 -28.09 8.45
N LYS A 203 -14.49 -27.54 8.59
CA LYS A 203 -14.13 -26.72 9.78
C LYS A 203 -14.54 -25.26 9.58
N GLY A 204 -14.94 -24.65 10.70
CA GLY A 204 -15.04 -23.20 10.77
C GLY A 204 -13.65 -22.55 10.74
N HIS A 205 -13.55 -21.40 10.12
CA HIS A 205 -12.32 -20.64 9.99
C HIS A 205 -12.45 -19.28 10.63
N GLU A 206 -11.42 -18.86 11.33
CA GLU A 206 -11.26 -17.50 11.84
C GLU A 206 -9.93 -16.96 11.33
N TYR A 207 -10.00 -15.87 10.58
CA TYR A 207 -8.82 -15.19 10.03
C TYR A 207 -8.67 -13.84 10.70
N LEU A 208 -7.49 -13.56 11.23
CA LEU A 208 -7.10 -12.20 11.58
C LEU A 208 -6.78 -11.46 10.29
N ILE A 209 -7.60 -10.48 9.96
CA ILE A 209 -7.46 -9.71 8.73
C ILE A 209 -7.04 -8.28 9.02
N GLU A 210 -6.42 -7.67 8.04
CA GLU A 210 -6.11 -6.26 8.04
C GLU A 210 -7.05 -5.52 7.10
N GLN A 211 -7.52 -4.36 7.54
CA GLN A 211 -8.42 -3.49 6.79
C GLN A 211 -7.83 -2.09 6.72
N VAL A 212 -8.23 -1.34 5.71
CA VAL A 212 -7.87 0.06 5.53
C VAL A 212 -9.08 0.94 5.77
N GLN A 213 -8.93 1.95 6.63
CA GLN A 213 -9.95 2.97 6.87
C GLN A 213 -9.48 4.31 6.34
N HIS A 214 -10.40 5.03 5.72
CA HIS A 214 -10.21 6.40 5.26
C HIS A 214 -11.47 7.20 5.60
N THR A 215 -11.34 8.24 6.40
CA THR A 215 -12.49 9.03 6.88
C THR A 215 -12.86 10.20 5.95
N GLY A 216 -12.16 10.36 4.86
CA GLY A 216 -12.34 11.47 3.93
C GLY A 216 -11.12 12.35 3.82
N SER A 217 -11.25 13.42 3.06
CA SER A 217 -10.19 14.38 2.84
C SER A 217 -10.50 15.69 3.57
N ASP A 218 -9.50 16.21 4.27
CA ASP A 218 -9.59 17.47 4.99
C ASP A 218 -8.70 18.52 4.34
N THR A 219 -9.27 19.70 4.05
CA THR A 219 -8.50 20.81 3.51
C THR A 219 -7.77 21.52 4.65
N VAL A 220 -6.47 21.59 4.56
CA VAL A 220 -5.61 22.34 5.47
C VAL A 220 -5.17 23.61 4.75
N THR A 221 -5.74 24.72 5.17
CA THR A 221 -5.34 26.04 4.70
C THR A 221 -4.15 26.55 5.51
N SER A 222 -3.33 27.32 4.86
CA SER A 222 -2.10 27.91 5.37
C SER A 222 -2.22 28.76 6.62
N ASN A 223 -1.09 29.04 7.26
CA ASN A 223 -0.92 29.96 8.40
C ASN A 223 -1.70 29.60 9.67
N GLY A 224 -1.48 28.43 10.17
CA GLY A 224 -2.00 28.07 11.47
C GLY A 224 -2.01 26.58 11.70
N THR A 225 -2.27 26.23 12.92
CA THR A 225 -2.47 24.85 13.31
C THR A 225 -3.93 24.48 13.08
N LYS A 226 -4.20 23.52 12.21
CA LYS A 226 -5.53 22.94 12.03
C LYS A 226 -5.67 21.68 12.85
N GLN A 227 -6.79 21.59 13.56
CA GLN A 227 -7.19 20.37 14.23
C GLN A 227 -8.17 19.60 13.35
N ILE A 228 -7.90 18.32 13.12
CA ILE A 228 -8.70 17.41 12.32
C ILE A 228 -9.13 16.25 13.21
N ARG A 229 -10.44 16.01 13.28
CA ARG A 229 -10.99 14.89 14.03
C ARG A 229 -10.83 13.59 13.25
N LEU A 230 -10.40 12.55 13.94
CA LEU A 230 -10.28 11.20 13.40
C LEU A 230 -11.47 10.36 13.87
N SER A 231 -12.13 9.70 12.92
CA SER A 231 -13.28 8.82 13.18
C SER A 231 -12.95 7.40 12.73
N TYR A 232 -11.93 6.81 13.35
CA TYR A 232 -11.54 5.43 13.11
C TYR A 232 -12.11 4.50 14.17
N ASN A 233 -12.26 3.25 13.80
CA ASN A 233 -12.70 2.16 14.67
C ASN A 233 -11.66 1.05 14.67
N HIS A 234 -11.87 0.05 15.53
CA HIS A 234 -11.03 -1.13 15.69
C HIS A 234 -9.60 -0.85 16.17
N PRO A 235 -8.83 -1.90 16.48
CA PRO A 235 -7.43 -1.78 16.84
C PRO A 235 -6.59 -1.36 15.63
N VAL A 236 -6.15 -0.12 15.60
CA VAL A 236 -5.30 0.46 14.56
C VAL A 236 -3.84 0.18 14.85
N LYS A 237 -3.12 -0.36 13.86
CA LYS A 237 -1.68 -0.61 13.98
C LYS A 237 -0.83 0.56 13.51
N GLU A 238 -1.32 1.31 12.53
CA GLU A 238 -0.58 2.39 11.90
C GLU A 238 -1.49 3.45 11.28
N LEU A 239 -1.02 4.69 11.30
CA LEU A 239 -1.59 5.81 10.55
C LEU A 239 -0.63 6.19 9.42
N VAL A 240 -1.15 6.35 8.21
CA VAL A 240 -0.39 6.79 7.03
C VAL A 240 -1.13 7.94 6.39
N TRP A 241 -0.43 9.00 6.02
CA TRP A 241 -1.07 10.15 5.39
C TRP A 241 -0.19 10.83 4.35
N CYS A 242 -0.85 11.56 3.48
CA CYS A 242 -0.20 12.41 2.50
C CYS A 242 -0.99 13.70 2.30
N PHE A 243 -0.36 14.65 1.68
CA PHE A 243 -0.99 15.91 1.28
C PHE A 243 -1.00 16.02 -0.24
N ASN A 244 -2.05 16.65 -0.74
CA ASN A 244 -2.21 16.88 -2.16
C ASN A 244 -2.74 18.29 -2.35
N ASN A 245 -2.04 19.08 -3.14
CA ASN A 245 -2.58 20.37 -3.53
C ASN A 245 -3.70 20.16 -4.55
N GLY A 246 -4.78 20.94 -4.49
CA GLY A 246 -6.03 20.73 -5.25
C GLY A 246 -5.91 20.70 -6.78
N GLY A 247 -4.72 20.72 -7.35
CA GLY A 247 -4.42 20.53 -8.77
C GLY A 247 -3.96 19.13 -9.15
N SER A 248 -4.44 18.11 -8.47
CA SER A 248 -3.99 16.71 -8.63
C SER A 248 -4.55 15.99 -9.85
N THR A 249 -4.83 16.69 -10.91
CA THR A 249 -5.17 16.11 -12.21
C THR A 249 -3.95 16.09 -13.11
N GLY A 250 -3.85 15.05 -13.93
CA GLY A 250 -2.76 14.92 -14.91
C GLY A 250 -1.42 14.53 -14.29
N SER A 251 -0.37 15.25 -14.67
CA SER A 251 1.01 14.92 -14.36
C SER A 251 1.39 14.96 -12.88
N ASN A 252 0.74 15.82 -12.09
CA ASN A 252 1.07 16.04 -10.67
C ASN A 252 0.28 15.17 -9.70
N MET A 253 -0.46 14.18 -10.17
CA MET A 253 -1.34 13.36 -9.35
C MET A 253 -0.63 12.67 -8.18
N TRP A 254 0.61 12.26 -8.39
CA TRP A 254 1.43 11.54 -7.41
C TRP A 254 2.43 12.42 -6.68
N ASN A 255 2.40 13.72 -6.92
CA ASN A 255 3.25 14.65 -6.22
C ASN A 255 2.61 15.06 -4.87
N PHE A 256 3.07 14.43 -3.80
CA PHE A 256 2.63 14.72 -2.43
C PHE A 256 3.54 15.70 -1.70
N SER A 257 4.62 16.15 -2.35
CA SER A 257 5.59 17.06 -1.72
C SER A 257 5.12 18.50 -1.61
N SER A 258 4.00 18.83 -2.21
CA SER A 258 3.50 20.16 -2.55
C SER A 258 4.57 21.04 -3.22
N ASN A 259 4.13 21.83 -4.19
CA ASN A 259 5.01 22.70 -4.94
C ASN A 259 5.54 23.83 -4.04
N VAL A 260 6.61 23.55 -3.30
CA VAL A 260 7.22 24.53 -2.41
C VAL A 260 8.19 25.37 -3.22
N GLY A 261 7.63 26.38 -3.94
CA GLY A 261 8.43 27.37 -4.66
C GLY A 261 9.11 26.87 -5.91
N ALA A 262 8.40 26.65 -6.98
CA ALA A 262 8.92 26.31 -8.31
C ALA A 262 9.84 25.06 -8.39
N THR A 263 9.84 24.23 -7.36
CA THR A 263 10.53 22.95 -7.35
C THR A 263 9.52 21.82 -7.29
N ASP A 264 9.35 21.12 -8.39
CA ASP A 264 8.53 19.90 -8.45
C ASP A 264 9.35 18.71 -7.97
N VAL A 265 8.76 17.88 -7.14
CA VAL A 265 9.41 16.62 -6.73
C VAL A 265 9.24 15.58 -7.82
N ILE A 266 10.33 14.95 -8.15
CA ILE A 266 10.36 13.89 -9.13
C ILE A 266 10.02 12.56 -8.53
N LEU A 267 9.11 11.91 -9.18
CA LEU A 267 8.78 10.53 -8.94
C LEU A 267 9.54 9.69 -9.96
N ASN A 268 10.48 8.89 -9.49
CA ASN A 268 11.18 7.96 -10.36
C ASN A 268 10.36 6.69 -10.51
N CYS A 269 9.89 6.45 -11.70
CA CYS A 269 9.55 5.12 -12.16
C CYS A 269 10.64 4.69 -13.15
N ASP A 270 11.52 3.83 -12.69
CA ASP A 270 12.59 3.30 -13.55
C ASP A 270 11.98 2.42 -14.67
N VAL A 271 11.90 2.97 -15.86
CA VAL A 271 11.45 2.27 -17.06
C VAL A 271 12.63 2.14 -18.00
N THR A 272 13.58 1.34 -17.60
CA THR A 272 14.79 1.07 -18.38
C THR A 272 14.52 0.45 -19.75
N ASP A 273 13.37 -0.22 -19.93
CA ASP A 273 13.05 -0.91 -21.20
C ASP A 273 12.38 -0.03 -22.26
N LEU A 274 11.97 1.18 -21.94
CA LEU A 274 11.24 2.03 -22.88
C LEU A 274 12.05 3.21 -23.42
N GLY A 275 13.32 3.34 -23.08
CA GLY A 275 14.16 4.46 -23.52
C GLY A 275 13.67 5.84 -23.07
N ALA A 276 12.63 5.88 -22.27
CA ALA A 276 12.08 7.08 -21.68
C ALA A 276 12.28 6.98 -20.17
N ASN A 277 13.23 7.73 -19.66
CA ASN A 277 13.34 7.95 -18.23
C ASN A 277 12.07 8.64 -17.77
N CYS A 278 11.28 7.99 -16.93
CA CYS A 278 10.15 8.62 -16.27
C CYS A 278 10.66 9.55 -15.17
N TYR A 279 11.43 10.54 -15.59
CA TYR A 279 11.87 11.60 -14.70
C TYR A 279 10.93 12.77 -14.84
N VAL A 280 10.46 13.24 -13.75
CA VAL A 280 9.95 14.61 -13.63
C VAL A 280 11.12 15.42 -13.07
N PRO A 281 11.83 16.20 -13.85
CA PRO A 281 12.93 16.99 -13.34
C PRO A 281 12.38 18.05 -12.36
N ILE A 282 12.92 18.05 -11.17
CA ILE A 282 12.82 19.20 -10.28
C ILE A 282 13.82 20.21 -10.81
N THR A 283 13.35 21.25 -11.39
CA THR A 283 14.16 22.43 -11.63
C THR A 283 13.97 23.37 -10.46
N ALA A 284 14.97 23.47 -9.60
CA ALA A 284 15.12 24.69 -8.83
C ALA A 284 15.16 25.84 -9.84
N GLY A 285 14.54 26.97 -9.55
CA GLY A 285 14.34 28.10 -10.50
C GLY A 285 15.55 28.63 -11.25
N THR A 286 16.66 27.94 -11.25
CA THR A 286 17.93 28.18 -11.97
C THR A 286 18.34 27.01 -12.86
N GLY A 287 17.52 25.99 -13.05
CA GLY A 287 17.74 24.95 -14.07
C GLY A 287 18.63 23.77 -13.68
N ALA A 288 19.08 23.63 -12.44
CA ALA A 288 19.85 22.47 -12.02
C ALA A 288 18.94 21.34 -11.54
N PRO A 289 19.12 20.09 -12.00
CA PRO A 289 18.32 18.96 -11.50
C PRO A 289 18.70 18.63 -10.05
N LEU A 290 17.70 18.52 -9.20
CA LEU A 290 17.91 18.10 -7.79
C LEU A 290 18.14 16.59 -7.63
N LEU A 291 18.00 15.85 -8.70
CA LEU A 291 18.26 14.42 -8.76
C LEU A 291 19.30 14.12 -9.81
N THR A 292 20.35 13.45 -9.44
CA THR A 292 21.35 12.92 -10.37
C THR A 292 21.32 11.41 -10.31
N ALA A 293 21.64 10.78 -11.46
CA ALA A 293 21.87 9.35 -11.46
C ALA A 293 23.01 9.01 -10.49
N GLY A 294 22.80 8.00 -9.66
CA GLY A 294 23.86 7.49 -8.78
C GLY A 294 25.06 7.01 -9.61
N PRO A 295 26.25 6.87 -9.03
CA PRO A 295 27.45 6.41 -9.71
C PRO A 295 27.33 4.99 -10.30
N ASP A 296 26.33 4.25 -9.89
CA ASP A 296 25.92 2.91 -10.35
C ASP A 296 24.92 2.95 -11.53
N GLY A 297 24.52 4.14 -11.99
CA GLY A 297 23.64 4.32 -13.17
C GLY A 297 22.20 3.90 -12.98
N GLY A 298 21.81 3.37 -11.80
CA GLY A 298 20.49 2.80 -11.60
C GLY A 298 19.69 3.34 -10.41
N SER A 299 20.31 4.07 -9.50
CA SER A 299 19.60 4.64 -8.35
C SER A 299 19.61 6.16 -8.41
N LEU A 300 18.44 6.76 -8.30
CA LEU A 300 18.34 8.19 -8.14
C LEU A 300 18.54 8.55 -6.67
N ARG A 301 19.42 9.48 -6.45
CA ARG A 301 19.68 10.05 -5.13
C ARG A 301 19.12 11.47 -5.09
N TRP A 302 18.59 11.83 -3.95
CA TRP A 302 18.33 13.22 -3.63
C TRP A 302 19.68 13.95 -3.53
N VAL A 303 19.95 14.78 -4.51
CA VAL A 303 21.09 15.70 -4.46
C VAL A 303 20.50 17.09 -4.25
N GLU A 304 20.68 17.59 -3.07
CA GLU A 304 20.49 19.02 -2.81
C GLU A 304 21.69 19.77 -3.38
N ASP A 305 21.40 20.77 -4.18
CA ASP A 305 22.39 21.61 -4.86
C ASP A 305 23.21 22.39 -3.82
N GLY A 306 24.25 21.77 -3.25
CA GLY A 306 25.24 22.40 -2.36
C GLY A 306 24.70 23.12 -1.12
N VAL A 307 23.41 23.08 -0.90
CA VAL A 307 22.70 23.64 0.25
C VAL A 307 22.42 22.51 1.22
N ALA A 308 22.68 22.73 2.50
CA ALA A 308 22.33 21.80 3.56
C ALA A 308 20.85 21.31 3.38
N PRO A 309 20.55 20.03 3.67
CA PRO A 309 19.21 19.49 3.52
C PRO A 309 18.18 20.46 4.05
N THR A 310 17.51 21.15 3.13
CA THR A 310 16.43 22.04 3.52
C THR A 310 15.23 21.17 3.89
N ASP A 311 14.41 21.65 4.80
CA ASP A 311 13.17 20.95 5.17
C ASP A 311 12.24 20.65 3.98
N GLY A 312 12.57 21.12 2.78
CA GLY A 312 11.90 20.83 1.51
C GLY A 312 11.88 19.36 1.12
N ALA A 313 12.96 18.63 1.44
CA ALA A 313 13.07 17.18 1.18
C ALA A 313 12.08 16.31 1.96
N VAL A 314 11.24 16.89 2.79
CA VAL A 314 10.28 16.18 3.66
C VAL A 314 8.83 16.39 3.22
N GLY A 315 8.59 17.35 2.33
CA GLY A 315 7.24 17.73 1.90
C GLY A 315 6.62 18.84 2.75
N PRO A 316 5.29 19.08 2.63
CA PRO A 316 4.63 20.28 3.10
C PRO A 316 4.41 20.35 4.62
N LEU A 317 4.55 19.24 5.35
CA LEU A 317 4.28 19.16 6.77
C LEU A 317 5.40 19.84 7.59
N SER A 318 5.05 20.86 8.36
CA SER A 318 5.96 21.48 9.33
C SER A 318 5.97 20.68 10.63
N THR A 319 4.85 20.63 11.31
CA THR A 319 4.71 19.90 12.57
C THR A 319 3.39 19.14 12.64
N PHE A 320 3.41 18.06 13.42
CA PHE A 320 2.26 17.20 13.62
C PHE A 320 2.21 16.71 15.08
N LYS A 321 0.99 16.62 15.59
CA LYS A 321 0.72 16.11 16.92
C LYS A 321 -0.57 15.29 16.93
N LEU A 322 -0.55 14.16 17.64
CA LEU A 322 -1.72 13.32 17.87
C LEU A 322 -2.25 13.54 19.29
N VAL A 323 -3.53 13.86 19.39
CA VAL A 323 -4.23 14.08 20.65
C VAL A 323 -5.33 13.03 20.79
N LEU A 324 -5.29 12.27 21.89
CA LEU A 324 -6.27 11.24 22.20
C LEU A 324 -6.92 11.55 23.54
N ASN A 325 -8.26 11.69 23.55
CA ASN A 325 -9.05 12.06 24.73
C ASN A 325 -8.53 13.33 25.45
N GLY A 326 -8.09 14.33 24.68
CA GLY A 326 -7.58 15.59 25.21
C GLY A 326 -6.14 15.55 25.71
N GLN A 327 -5.47 14.39 25.63
CA GLN A 327 -4.07 14.26 26.03
C GLN A 327 -3.19 14.10 24.80
N ASP A 328 -2.08 14.83 24.79
CA ASP A 328 -1.07 14.71 23.74
C ASP A 328 -0.42 13.31 23.82
N ARG A 329 -0.52 12.54 22.76
CA ARG A 329 0.11 11.22 22.71
C ARG A 329 1.62 11.32 22.68
N PHE A 330 2.13 12.31 21.99
CA PHE A 330 3.52 12.72 21.96
C PHE A 330 3.60 14.24 21.78
N LYS A 331 4.73 14.79 22.17
CA LYS A 331 5.01 16.21 21.95
C LYS A 331 5.05 16.48 20.44
N GLU A 332 4.63 17.66 20.04
CA GLU A 332 4.68 18.10 18.65
C GLU A 332 6.03 17.79 18.00
N GLN A 333 6.00 17.09 16.87
CA GLN A 333 7.14 16.63 16.13
C GLN A 333 7.18 17.23 14.72
N ALA A 334 8.40 17.41 14.19
CA ALA A 334 8.61 17.90 12.84
C ALA A 334 8.19 16.85 11.79
N GLY A 335 7.78 17.31 10.61
CA GLY A 335 7.43 16.43 9.49
C GLY A 335 8.51 15.42 9.12
N LYS A 336 9.78 15.77 9.29
CA LYS A 336 10.93 14.89 9.06
C LYS A 336 10.89 13.61 9.92
N TYR A 337 10.38 13.69 11.13
CA TYR A 337 10.23 12.53 12.01
C TYR A 337 9.28 11.48 11.37
N PHE A 338 8.17 11.92 10.81
CA PHE A 338 7.15 11.04 10.24
C PHE A 338 7.50 10.53 8.83
N ASN A 339 8.30 11.28 8.08
CA ASN A 339 8.73 10.88 6.74
C ASN A 339 10.00 10.00 6.73
N GLN A 340 10.90 10.20 7.69
CA GLN A 340 12.21 9.54 7.70
C GLN A 340 12.42 8.62 8.88
N VAL A 341 12.19 9.09 10.13
CA VAL A 341 12.49 8.30 11.33
C VAL A 341 11.49 7.16 11.51
N GLN A 342 10.21 7.41 11.34
CA GLN A 342 9.18 6.38 11.47
C GLN A 342 9.34 5.26 10.42
N PRO A 343 9.50 5.55 9.12
CA PRO A 343 9.79 4.51 8.14
C PRO A 343 11.11 3.77 8.39
N TYR A 344 12.16 4.46 8.81
CA TYR A 344 13.42 3.81 9.16
C TYR A 344 13.26 2.75 10.26
N ASN A 345 12.47 3.03 11.27
CA ASN A 345 12.26 2.12 12.39
C ASN A 345 11.26 0.99 12.10
N HIS A 346 10.27 1.23 11.26
CA HIS A 346 9.09 0.37 11.14
C HIS A 346 8.83 -0.18 9.74
N HIS A 347 9.46 0.37 8.72
CA HIS A 347 9.21 0.00 7.32
C HIS A 347 10.47 -0.46 6.60
N THR A 348 10.26 -1.31 5.58
CA THR A 348 11.34 -1.76 4.67
C THR A 348 11.50 -0.83 3.48
N GLY A 349 10.47 -0.07 3.13
CA GLY A 349 10.49 0.91 2.05
C GLY A 349 10.93 2.29 2.52
N THR A 350 11.51 3.07 1.60
CA THR A 350 11.85 4.48 1.81
C THR A 350 10.86 5.34 1.03
N PRO A 351 9.92 6.02 1.68
CA PRO A 351 8.95 6.85 0.99
C PRO A 351 9.59 8.12 0.45
N TYR A 352 9.09 8.61 -0.70
CA TYR A 352 9.47 9.93 -1.17
C TYR A 352 8.82 11.04 -0.34
N PRO A 353 9.28 12.30 -0.45
CA PRO A 353 8.74 13.42 0.34
C PRO A 353 7.23 13.59 0.21
N GLY A 354 6.58 13.91 1.31
CA GLY A 354 5.13 14.13 1.37
C GLY A 354 4.32 12.92 1.80
N ILE A 355 4.96 11.77 2.00
CA ILE A 355 4.37 10.58 2.60
C ILE A 355 4.84 10.47 4.04
N TYR A 356 3.90 10.29 4.95
CA TYR A 356 4.15 10.26 6.39
C TYR A 356 3.49 9.05 7.02
N SER A 357 4.14 8.50 8.03
CA SER A 357 3.60 7.38 8.80
C SER A 357 3.84 7.54 10.30
N TYR A 358 2.96 6.93 11.08
CA TYR A 358 3.13 6.78 12.52
C TYR A 358 2.60 5.41 12.95
N SER A 359 3.48 4.59 13.51
CA SER A 359 3.15 3.23 13.92
C SER A 359 2.90 3.14 15.42
N PHE A 360 1.83 2.45 15.79
CA PHE A 360 1.56 1.99 17.16
C PHE A 360 2.14 0.60 17.42
N ALA A 361 2.51 -0.10 16.35
CA ALA A 361 3.10 -1.43 16.38
C ALA A 361 4.64 -1.36 16.29
N LEU A 362 5.30 -2.41 16.73
CA LEU A 362 6.74 -2.55 16.54
C LEU A 362 7.08 -2.85 15.07
N GLU A 363 6.33 -3.77 14.47
CA GLU A 363 6.49 -4.20 13.09
C GLU A 363 5.13 -4.17 12.36
N PRO A 364 4.73 -3.00 11.81
CA PRO A 364 3.42 -2.87 11.16
C PRO A 364 3.30 -3.65 9.85
N GLU A 365 4.42 -4.04 9.25
CA GLU A 365 4.44 -4.87 8.04
C GLU A 365 4.20 -6.35 8.32
N SER A 366 4.49 -6.80 9.54
CA SER A 366 4.29 -8.19 9.94
C SER A 366 2.79 -8.50 10.06
N HIS A 367 2.42 -9.70 9.58
CA HIS A 367 1.05 -10.19 9.78
C HIS A 367 0.75 -10.50 11.26
N GLN A 368 1.76 -10.95 12.02
CA GLN A 368 1.61 -11.17 13.45
C GLN A 368 1.46 -9.83 14.17
N PRO A 369 0.43 -9.67 15.01
CA PRO A 369 0.22 -8.43 15.76
C PRO A 369 1.38 -8.13 16.70
N THR A 370 1.91 -6.92 16.61
CA THR A 370 3.03 -6.45 17.45
C THR A 370 2.68 -5.19 18.25
N GLY A 371 1.41 -4.85 18.33
CA GLY A 371 0.88 -3.72 19.06
C GLY A 371 -0.15 -2.94 18.26
N THR A 372 -1.12 -2.37 18.95
CA THR A 372 -2.21 -1.58 18.37
C THR A 372 -2.71 -0.52 19.34
N CYS A 373 -3.36 0.49 18.79
CA CYS A 373 -4.18 1.44 19.54
C CYS A 373 -5.65 1.23 19.15
N ASN A 374 -6.49 0.88 20.13
CA ASN A 374 -7.90 0.62 19.86
C ASN A 374 -8.71 1.93 19.80
N PHE A 375 -8.98 2.38 18.59
CA PHE A 375 -9.75 3.61 18.35
C PHE A 375 -11.22 3.49 18.72
N SER A 376 -11.80 2.29 18.78
CA SER A 376 -13.17 2.09 19.28
C SER A 376 -13.34 2.42 20.77
N ARG A 377 -12.25 2.56 21.51
CA ARG A 377 -12.23 2.92 22.94
C ARG A 377 -11.84 4.38 23.19
N ILE A 378 -11.66 5.14 22.13
CA ILE A 378 -11.23 6.54 22.19
C ILE A 378 -12.39 7.40 21.72
N ASP A 379 -12.95 8.19 22.64
CA ASP A 379 -14.11 9.04 22.34
C ASP A 379 -13.73 10.24 21.46
N ASN A 380 -12.54 10.78 21.65
CA ASN A 380 -12.05 11.93 20.90
C ASN A 380 -10.60 11.71 20.45
N ALA A 381 -10.45 11.45 19.17
CA ALA A 381 -9.15 11.39 18.51
C ALA A 381 -9.04 12.54 17.52
N GLN A 382 -7.98 13.31 17.61
CA GLN A 382 -7.71 14.41 16.70
C GLN A 382 -6.23 14.57 16.44
N VAL A 383 -5.91 15.11 15.28
CA VAL A 383 -4.54 15.47 14.92
C VAL A 383 -4.46 16.99 14.77
N SER A 384 -3.33 17.54 15.19
CA SER A 384 -2.99 18.93 15.02
C SER A 384 -1.90 19.02 13.97
N VAL A 385 -2.18 19.71 12.89
CA VAL A 385 -1.34 19.76 11.69
C VAL A 385 -0.95 21.21 11.42
N THR A 386 0.33 21.47 11.26
CA THR A 386 0.87 22.76 10.85
C THR A 386 1.65 22.60 9.55
N MET A 387 1.31 23.41 8.54
CA MET A 387 1.96 23.37 7.23
C MET A 387 3.12 24.35 7.17
N LYS A 388 4.11 24.05 6.31
CA LYS A 388 5.29 24.92 6.11
C LYS A 388 4.99 26.23 5.39
N ARG A 389 3.93 26.24 4.57
CA ARG A 389 3.58 27.38 3.71
C ARG A 389 2.24 27.98 4.01
N ALA A 390 2.22 29.31 3.79
CA ALA A 390 1.08 30.16 4.06
C ALA A 390 0.07 30.29 2.92
N ASP A 391 0.44 30.00 1.71
CA ASP A 391 -0.23 30.47 0.49
C ASP A 391 -0.92 29.37 -0.31
N THR A 392 -0.82 28.11 0.10
CA THR A 392 -1.44 27.01 -0.61
C THR A 392 -2.40 26.24 0.29
N SER A 393 -3.54 25.91 -0.29
CA SER A 393 -4.51 25.02 0.31
C SER A 393 -4.13 23.57 -0.04
N GLU A 394 -3.86 22.77 0.96
CA GLU A 394 -3.53 21.34 0.80
C GLU A 394 -4.68 20.47 1.30
N THR A 395 -4.91 19.37 0.62
CA THR A 395 -5.86 18.37 1.07
C THR A 395 -5.14 17.21 1.73
N MET A 396 -5.42 16.95 3.00
CA MET A 396 -4.87 15.84 3.74
C MET A 396 -5.70 14.59 3.51
N HIS A 397 -5.04 13.51 3.14
CA HIS A 397 -5.62 12.17 3.06
C HIS A 397 -4.96 11.29 4.11
N MET A 398 -5.72 10.84 5.09
CA MET A 398 -5.22 9.99 6.17
C MET A 398 -5.90 8.62 6.12
N PHE A 399 -5.07 7.59 6.20
CA PHE A 399 -5.48 6.19 6.22
C PHE A 399 -5.05 5.55 7.52
N ALA A 400 -5.88 4.67 8.03
CA ALA A 400 -5.55 3.83 9.19
C ALA A 400 -5.64 2.37 8.78
N THR A 401 -4.63 1.59 9.13
CA THR A 401 -4.66 0.14 9.00
C THR A 401 -5.03 -0.47 10.35
N ASN A 402 -6.06 -1.28 10.36
CA ASN A 402 -6.58 -1.91 11.57
C ASN A 402 -6.69 -3.42 11.41
N TYR A 403 -6.82 -4.11 12.53
CA TYR A 403 -7.17 -5.52 12.57
C TYR A 403 -8.68 -5.73 12.72
N ASN A 404 -9.17 -6.81 12.13
CA ASN A 404 -10.50 -7.35 12.37
C ASN A 404 -10.43 -8.88 12.23
N VAL A 405 -11.51 -9.56 12.53
CA VAL A 405 -11.63 -11.01 12.40
C VAL A 405 -12.67 -11.35 11.36
N LEU A 406 -12.28 -12.09 10.33
CA LEU A 406 -13.17 -12.70 9.37
C LEU A 406 -13.50 -14.11 9.86
N ARG A 407 -14.77 -14.37 10.12
CA ARG A 407 -15.27 -15.68 10.51
C ARG A 407 -16.01 -16.33 9.35
N ILE A 408 -15.63 -17.57 9.04
CA ILE A 408 -16.31 -18.39 8.05
C ILE A 408 -16.82 -19.63 8.75
N GLN A 409 -18.13 -19.78 8.84
CA GLN A 409 -18.78 -20.89 9.52
C GLN A 409 -20.06 -21.30 8.79
N SER A 410 -20.29 -22.60 8.65
CA SER A 410 -21.50 -23.16 8.04
C SER A 410 -21.78 -22.63 6.62
N GLY A 411 -20.74 -22.43 5.84
CA GLY A 411 -20.83 -21.94 4.45
C GLY A 411 -21.03 -20.42 4.30
N MET A 412 -21.05 -19.69 5.42
CA MET A 412 -21.22 -18.24 5.46
C MET A 412 -19.98 -17.55 6.00
N GLY A 413 -19.60 -16.45 5.38
CA GLY A 413 -18.50 -15.60 5.82
C GLY A 413 -19.01 -14.22 6.23
N GLY A 414 -18.38 -13.64 7.26
CA GLY A 414 -18.69 -12.30 7.72
C GLY A 414 -17.67 -11.79 8.75
N LEU A 415 -17.71 -10.49 9.02
CA LEU A 415 -16.89 -9.88 10.05
C LEU A 415 -17.42 -10.24 11.44
N ALA A 416 -16.53 -10.61 12.34
CA ALA A 416 -16.89 -10.85 13.74
C ALA A 416 -17.22 -9.54 14.48
N PHE A 417 -16.58 -8.44 14.06
CA PHE A 417 -16.81 -7.11 14.61
C PHE A 417 -17.22 -6.18 13.48
N SER A 418 -18.51 -5.82 13.46
CA SER A 418 -19.03 -4.80 12.54
C SER A 418 -18.96 -3.42 13.19
N ASN A 419 -18.82 -2.38 12.37
CA ASN A 419 -18.90 -0.99 12.83
C ASN A 419 -20.34 -0.59 13.13
#